data_2d3f61d151351d303d2f3404ec34402c
#
_entry.id   2d3f61d151351d303d2f3404ec34402c
#
_cell.length_a   1.000
_cell.length_b   1.000
_cell.length_c   1.000
_cell.angle_alpha   90.00
_cell.angle_beta   90.00
_cell.angle_gamma   90.00
#
_symmetry.space_group_name_H-M   'P 1'
#
loop_
_entity.id
_entity.type
_entity.pdbx_description
1 polymer ?
#
loop_
_entity_poly.entity_id
_entity_poly.type
_entity_poly.pdbx_seq_one_letter_code
_entity_poly.pdbx_strand_id
1 'polypeptide(L)'
;MAAIDGPPVEIDKNILPPSLREYYMDDIKMDNAEQVERVLGRMWLVCIDEYNAKTDREQAKIKRLLTEKDVQIRKMRSDQYTMTPRLCSFIATTNDLTPLPSGDGSRRYLCVEVTGEVDMSGRIPYKQMFAQAVAELRRPDCVYWFTSDDERDIQRHNQQYQQESAPEMILSELFEPVAQHKKEYFWTTTAIQRELAKHLKAKDVPNLTNLGMAIKKLKWPRVKSRYERRYYLRLRNDGILSA
;
A
#
# COMPACT_ATOMS: atom_id res chain seq x y z
N MET A 1 -3.84 -2.73 8.19
CA MET A 1 -3.41 -1.34 8.38
C MET A 1 -4.64 -0.51 8.66
N ALA A 2 -4.73 0.17 9.78
CA ALA A 2 -5.88 0.98 10.18
C ALA A 2 -5.50 2.45 10.08
N ALA A 3 -6.26 3.23 9.33
CA ALA A 3 -6.17 4.70 9.32
C ALA A 3 -7.28 5.23 10.23
N ILE A 4 -6.97 6.18 11.10
CA ILE A 4 -7.90 6.67 12.12
C ILE A 4 -7.99 8.18 12.03
N ASP A 5 -9.23 8.64 11.92
CA ASP A 5 -9.63 10.01 12.29
C ASP A 5 -10.26 9.92 13.70
N GLY A 6 -9.39 9.81 14.73
CA GLY A 6 -9.80 9.60 16.12
C GLY A 6 -8.59 9.52 17.05
N PRO A 7 -8.78 9.33 18.36
CA PRO A 7 -7.67 9.13 19.28
C PRO A 7 -6.81 7.94 18.81
N PRO A 8 -5.47 8.00 18.97
CA PRO A 8 -4.57 6.99 18.48
C PRO A 8 -4.98 5.61 18.99
N VAL A 9 -5.23 4.67 18.08
CA VAL A 9 -5.43 3.28 18.45
C VAL A 9 -4.07 2.69 18.71
N GLU A 10 -3.70 2.59 19.95
CA GLU A 10 -2.52 1.83 20.36
C GLU A 10 -2.82 0.34 20.20
N ILE A 11 -2.20 -0.27 19.19
CA ILE A 11 -2.17 -1.72 19.07
C ILE A 11 -1.03 -2.22 19.95
N ASP A 12 -1.38 -2.65 21.12
CA ASP A 12 -0.47 -3.12 22.14
C ASP A 12 -0.29 -4.65 22.06
N LYS A 13 0.73 -5.17 22.75
CA LYS A 13 0.97 -6.62 22.98
C LYS A 13 -0.24 -7.39 23.51
N ASN A 14 -1.24 -6.68 24.05
CA ASN A 14 -2.49 -7.29 24.52
C ASN A 14 -3.38 -7.83 23.39
N ILE A 15 -3.08 -7.59 22.12
CA ILE A 15 -3.71 -8.31 21.00
C ILE A 15 -3.36 -9.82 21.06
N LEU A 16 -2.21 -10.16 21.64
CA LEU A 16 -1.78 -11.55 21.84
C LEU A 16 -2.14 -12.03 23.26
N PRO A 17 -2.47 -13.32 23.42
CA PRO A 17 -2.67 -13.91 24.73
C PRO A 17 -1.39 -13.80 25.57
N PRO A 18 -1.50 -13.75 26.91
CA PRO A 18 -0.35 -13.54 27.79
C PRO A 18 0.85 -14.45 27.53
N SER A 19 0.60 -15.71 27.18
CA SER A 19 1.64 -16.69 26.87
C SER A 19 2.41 -16.46 25.57
N LEU A 20 1.92 -15.57 24.69
CA LEU A 20 2.53 -15.27 23.39
C LEU A 20 3.05 -13.84 23.29
N ARG A 21 2.92 -13.02 24.35
CA ARG A 21 3.33 -11.61 24.33
C ARG A 21 4.84 -11.42 24.16
N GLU A 22 5.65 -12.40 24.51
CA GLU A 22 7.09 -12.37 24.25
C GLU A 22 7.44 -12.43 22.74
N TYR A 23 6.48 -12.83 21.89
CA TYR A 23 6.61 -12.86 20.45
C TYR A 23 5.98 -11.64 19.75
N TYR A 24 5.63 -10.62 20.50
CA TYR A 24 5.21 -9.31 20.03
C TYR A 24 6.38 -8.32 20.06
N MET A 25 6.45 -7.47 19.07
CA MET A 25 7.44 -6.40 19.00
C MET A 25 6.80 -5.11 18.49
N ASP A 26 7.05 -4.02 19.21
CA ASP A 26 6.77 -2.67 18.73
C ASP A 26 7.92 -2.23 17.84
N ASP A 27 7.60 -1.85 16.62
CA ASP A 27 8.49 -1.35 15.60
C ASP A 27 9.66 -2.29 15.23
N ILE A 28 10.22 -2.09 14.07
CA ILE A 28 11.38 -2.84 13.57
C ILE A 28 12.39 -1.89 12.93
N LYS A 29 13.61 -1.89 13.45
CA LYS A 29 14.72 -1.14 12.84
C LYS A 29 15.20 -1.85 11.58
N MET A 30 14.92 -1.25 10.42
CA MET A 30 15.21 -1.85 9.11
C MET A 30 16.66 -1.63 8.64
N ASP A 31 17.53 -1.08 9.48
CA ASP A 31 18.90 -0.72 9.10
C ASP A 31 19.86 -1.91 9.18
N ASN A 32 19.55 -2.91 9.97
CA ASN A 32 20.35 -4.10 10.18
C ASN A 32 19.63 -5.34 9.63
N ALA A 33 20.09 -5.87 8.49
CA ALA A 33 19.50 -7.03 7.83
C ALA A 33 19.48 -8.28 8.73
N GLU A 34 20.54 -8.53 9.49
CA GLU A 34 20.66 -9.69 10.39
C GLU A 34 19.64 -9.63 11.53
N GLN A 35 19.40 -8.43 12.08
CA GLN A 35 18.39 -8.21 13.09
C GLN A 35 16.98 -8.41 12.52
N VAL A 36 16.73 -7.90 11.32
CA VAL A 36 15.46 -8.07 10.61
C VAL A 36 15.15 -9.56 10.39
N GLU A 37 16.12 -10.34 9.91
CA GLU A 37 15.93 -11.77 9.67
C GLU A 37 15.62 -12.54 10.96
N ARG A 38 16.28 -12.19 12.07
CA ARG A 38 15.97 -12.77 13.39
C ARG A 38 14.55 -12.44 13.86
N VAL A 39 14.10 -11.20 13.64
CA VAL A 39 12.74 -10.77 13.98
C VAL A 39 11.73 -11.56 13.16
N LEU A 40 11.92 -11.65 11.85
CA LEU A 40 11.03 -12.38 10.94
C LEU A 40 10.88 -13.87 11.29
N GLY A 41 11.97 -14.52 11.74
CA GLY A 41 11.98 -15.94 12.09
C GLY A 41 11.57 -16.24 13.54
N ARG A 42 11.42 -15.21 14.40
CA ARG A 42 11.12 -15.43 15.82
C ARG A 42 9.80 -14.80 16.27
N MET A 43 9.53 -13.55 15.84
CA MET A 43 8.33 -12.85 16.28
C MET A 43 7.10 -13.35 15.55
N TRP A 44 5.96 -13.26 16.20
CA TRP A 44 4.68 -13.62 15.59
C TRP A 44 3.96 -12.40 15.05
N LEU A 45 4.10 -11.27 15.76
CA LEU A 45 3.48 -10.02 15.37
C LEU A 45 4.43 -8.86 15.62
N VAL A 46 4.63 -8.05 14.59
CA VAL A 46 5.32 -6.76 14.66
C VAL A 46 4.33 -5.66 14.35
N CYS A 47 4.19 -4.71 15.27
CA CYS A 47 3.45 -3.48 15.04
C CYS A 47 4.39 -2.42 14.50
N ILE A 48 4.04 -1.79 13.39
CA ILE A 48 4.72 -0.61 12.84
C ILE A 48 3.82 0.57 13.15
N ASP A 49 4.18 1.30 14.19
CA ASP A 49 3.43 2.49 14.58
C ASP A 49 3.74 3.67 13.65
N GLU A 50 2.76 4.54 13.45
CA GLU A 50 2.87 5.69 12.56
C GLU A 50 3.44 5.34 11.16
N TYR A 51 2.94 4.26 10.55
CA TYR A 51 3.41 3.82 9.25
C TYR A 51 3.40 4.96 8.22
N ASN A 52 4.58 5.29 7.73
CA ASN A 52 4.80 6.37 6.78
C ASN A 52 5.97 6.05 5.84
N ALA A 53 5.75 5.18 4.88
CA ALA A 53 6.76 4.83 3.88
C ALA A 53 6.73 5.82 2.71
N LYS A 54 7.35 6.99 2.89
CA LYS A 54 7.37 8.07 1.88
C LYS A 54 8.34 7.83 0.74
N THR A 55 9.46 7.13 0.99
CA THR A 55 10.49 6.94 -0.02
C THR A 55 10.38 5.59 -0.72
N ASP A 56 10.74 5.54 -2.00
CA ASP A 56 10.81 4.28 -2.77
C ASP A 56 11.70 3.23 -2.11
N ARG A 57 12.77 3.68 -1.41
CA ARG A 57 13.68 2.80 -0.69
C ARG A 57 13.02 2.12 0.51
N GLU A 58 12.26 2.87 1.29
CA GLU A 58 11.50 2.34 2.44
C GLU A 58 10.41 1.39 1.96
N GLN A 59 9.68 1.78 0.92
CA GLN A 59 8.66 0.94 0.30
C GLN A 59 9.24 -0.39 -0.22
N ALA A 60 10.43 -0.35 -0.86
CA ALA A 60 11.10 -1.54 -1.34
C ALA A 60 11.50 -2.47 -0.19
N LYS A 61 12.00 -1.92 0.92
CA LYS A 61 12.34 -2.70 2.13
C LYS A 61 11.09 -3.38 2.70
N ILE A 62 10.00 -2.63 2.90
CA ILE A 62 8.76 -3.19 3.43
C ILE A 62 8.17 -4.24 2.50
N LYS A 63 8.15 -3.99 1.19
CA LYS A 63 7.71 -4.99 0.20
C LYS A 63 8.51 -6.30 0.34
N ARG A 64 9.82 -6.22 0.54
CA ARG A 64 10.66 -7.39 0.77
C ARG A 64 10.22 -8.11 2.05
N LEU A 65 10.09 -7.41 3.17
CA LEU A 65 9.67 -8.00 4.44
C LEU A 65 8.33 -8.74 4.33
N LEU A 66 7.37 -8.16 3.61
CA LEU A 66 6.04 -8.74 3.44
C LEU A 66 6.02 -9.96 2.50
N THR A 67 7.00 -10.13 1.63
CA THR A 67 7.01 -11.20 0.62
C THR A 67 7.98 -12.33 0.91
N GLU A 68 8.94 -12.14 1.80
CA GLU A 68 9.92 -13.17 2.16
C GLU A 68 9.22 -14.37 2.84
N LYS A 69 9.44 -15.56 2.33
CA LYS A 69 8.84 -16.80 2.88
C LYS A 69 9.74 -17.46 3.91
N ASP A 70 11.04 -17.43 3.64
CA ASP A 70 12.08 -18.03 4.46
C ASP A 70 13.15 -16.99 4.76
N VAL A 71 13.75 -17.08 5.93
CA VAL A 71 14.80 -16.17 6.40
C VAL A 71 16.06 -16.96 6.74
N GLN A 72 17.21 -16.35 6.50
CA GLN A 72 18.51 -16.92 6.84
C GLN A 72 18.97 -16.39 8.19
N ILE A 73 18.90 -17.21 9.22
CA ILE A 73 19.36 -16.82 10.56
C ILE A 73 20.77 -17.32 10.77
N ARG A 74 21.70 -16.39 11.02
CA ARG A 74 23.07 -16.72 11.40
C ARG A 74 23.12 -17.29 12.81
N LYS A 75 23.75 -18.43 13.00
CA LYS A 75 24.02 -18.98 14.34
C LYS A 75 25.02 -18.12 15.08
N MET A 76 24.77 -17.88 16.36
CA MET A 76 25.69 -17.10 17.20
C MET A 76 27.09 -17.70 17.18
N ARG A 77 28.10 -16.84 16.98
CA ARG A 77 29.52 -17.21 16.96
C ARG A 77 29.91 -18.25 15.90
N SER A 78 29.16 -18.30 14.80
CA SER A 78 29.42 -19.21 13.68
C SER A 78 29.15 -18.51 12.35
N ASP A 79 29.78 -18.95 11.28
CA ASP A 79 29.48 -18.53 9.92
C ASP A 79 28.39 -19.39 9.27
N GLN A 80 27.76 -20.26 10.06
CA GLN A 80 26.68 -21.10 9.58
C GLN A 80 25.33 -20.36 9.61
N TYR A 81 24.56 -20.50 8.55
CA TYR A 81 23.21 -20.01 8.41
C TYR A 81 22.22 -21.16 8.46
N THR A 82 21.07 -20.91 9.08
CA THR A 82 19.95 -21.83 9.09
C THR A 82 18.78 -21.16 8.37
N MET A 83 18.20 -21.86 7.40
CA MET A 83 16.94 -21.44 6.79
C MET A 83 15.80 -21.73 7.75
N THR A 84 14.99 -20.72 8.03
CA THR A 84 13.84 -20.80 8.94
C THR A 84 12.65 -20.17 8.26
N PRO A 85 11.46 -20.79 8.31
CA PRO A 85 10.25 -20.15 7.82
C PRO A 85 10.00 -18.83 8.51
N ARG A 86 9.51 -17.86 7.77
CA ARG A 86 9.05 -16.60 8.36
C ARG A 86 7.79 -16.86 9.18
N LEU A 87 7.82 -16.53 10.47
CA LEU A 87 6.69 -16.64 11.39
C LEU A 87 5.94 -15.32 11.54
N CYS A 88 6.61 -14.21 11.27
CA CYS A 88 6.14 -12.87 11.57
C CYS A 88 5.02 -12.41 10.64
N SER A 89 3.93 -11.92 11.24
CA SER A 89 2.93 -11.08 10.59
C SER A 89 3.12 -9.61 11.00
N PHE A 90 2.61 -8.70 10.18
CA PHE A 90 2.73 -7.26 10.43
C PHE A 90 1.36 -6.64 10.60
N ILE A 91 1.27 -5.72 11.53
CA ILE A 91 0.17 -4.78 11.66
C ILE A 91 0.77 -3.38 11.66
N ALA A 92 0.07 -2.40 11.13
CA ALA A 92 0.57 -1.03 11.11
C ALA A 92 -0.58 -0.07 11.41
N THR A 93 -0.26 1.02 12.13
CA THR A 93 -1.17 2.13 12.39
C THR A 93 -0.74 3.36 11.60
N THR A 94 -1.66 4.22 11.23
CA THR A 94 -1.35 5.47 10.56
C THR A 94 -2.53 6.43 10.66
N ASN A 95 -2.23 7.72 10.77
CA ASN A 95 -3.21 8.81 10.66
C ASN A 95 -3.30 9.36 9.22
N ASP A 96 -2.48 8.85 8.29
CA ASP A 96 -2.54 9.23 6.89
C ASP A 96 -3.72 8.51 6.20
N LEU A 97 -4.61 9.25 5.58
CA LEU A 97 -5.75 8.70 4.83
C LEU A 97 -5.31 7.98 3.55
N THR A 98 -4.13 8.30 3.03
CA THR A 98 -3.56 7.68 1.83
C THR A 98 -2.17 7.08 2.08
N PRO A 99 -2.05 6.14 3.03
CA PRO A 99 -0.76 5.64 3.47
C PRO A 99 -0.06 4.73 2.47
N LEU A 100 -0.78 4.25 1.47
CA LEU A 100 -0.23 3.33 0.49
C LEU A 100 0.43 4.08 -0.68
N PRO A 101 1.60 3.62 -1.13
CA PRO A 101 2.22 4.19 -2.31
C PRO A 101 1.36 3.99 -3.55
N SER A 102 1.50 4.90 -4.50
CA SER A 102 0.89 4.73 -5.83
C SER A 102 1.46 3.48 -6.52
N GLY A 103 0.59 2.69 -7.20
CA GLY A 103 0.99 1.56 -8.03
C GLY A 103 0.54 0.19 -7.54
N ASP A 104 1.05 -0.88 -8.18
CA ASP A 104 0.51 -2.26 -8.08
C ASP A 104 0.90 -3.02 -6.79
N GLY A 105 1.53 -2.36 -5.82
CA GLY A 105 2.01 -3.01 -4.59
C GLY A 105 0.97 -3.24 -3.50
N SER A 106 -0.22 -2.66 -3.62
CA SER A 106 -1.21 -2.59 -2.54
C SER A 106 -1.86 -3.93 -2.15
N ARG A 107 -1.80 -4.95 -3.00
CA ARG A 107 -2.35 -6.29 -2.72
C ARG A 107 -1.77 -6.98 -1.47
N ARG A 108 -0.64 -6.47 -0.94
CA ARG A 108 0.02 -6.99 0.27
C ARG A 108 -0.52 -6.39 1.55
N TYR A 109 -1.38 -5.40 1.43
CA TYR A 109 -1.94 -4.65 2.55
C TYR A 109 -3.43 -4.91 2.63
N LEU A 110 -3.92 -5.22 3.81
CA LEU A 110 -5.35 -5.23 4.10
C LEU A 110 -5.65 -3.97 4.90
N CYS A 111 -6.15 -2.94 4.22
CA CYS A 111 -6.47 -1.66 4.86
C CYS A 111 -7.83 -1.73 5.53
N VAL A 112 -7.89 -1.21 6.75
CA VAL A 112 -9.12 -1.09 7.52
C VAL A 112 -9.18 0.33 8.07
N GLU A 113 -10.29 1.00 7.83
CA GLU A 113 -10.58 2.31 8.42
C GLU A 113 -11.33 2.12 9.73
N VAL A 114 -10.86 2.76 10.78
CA VAL A 114 -11.52 2.77 12.08
C VAL A 114 -12.36 4.04 12.18
N THR A 115 -13.68 3.90 12.11
CA THR A 115 -14.63 5.04 12.03
C THR A 115 -15.26 5.42 13.38
N GLY A 116 -14.81 4.84 14.47
CA GLY A 116 -15.39 5.08 15.79
C GLY A 116 -14.41 4.81 16.93
N GLU A 117 -14.87 5.01 18.14
CA GLU A 117 -14.10 4.67 19.34
C GLU A 117 -13.92 3.15 19.44
N VAL A 118 -12.67 2.73 19.71
CA VAL A 118 -12.36 1.33 19.98
C VAL A 118 -12.62 1.05 21.44
N ASP A 119 -13.55 0.17 21.75
CA ASP A 119 -13.80 -0.28 23.13
C ASP A 119 -12.65 -1.16 23.62
N MET A 120 -11.76 -0.55 24.40
CA MET A 120 -10.64 -1.24 25.06
C MET A 120 -11.00 -1.83 26.42
N SER A 121 -12.22 -1.62 26.91
CA SER A 121 -12.68 -2.13 28.20
C SER A 121 -13.01 -3.62 28.16
N GLY A 122 -13.27 -4.15 26.98
CA GLY A 122 -13.65 -5.54 26.75
C GLY A 122 -12.49 -6.52 26.98
N ARG A 123 -12.80 -7.65 27.61
CA ARG A 123 -11.83 -8.75 27.77
C ARG A 123 -11.75 -9.56 26.48
N ILE A 124 -10.58 -9.60 25.85
CA ILE A 124 -10.36 -10.39 24.62
C ILE A 124 -10.54 -11.89 24.93
N PRO A 125 -11.46 -12.59 24.25
CA PRO A 125 -11.73 -14.00 24.51
C PRO A 125 -10.72 -14.92 23.76
N TYR A 126 -9.44 -14.83 24.08
CA TYR A 126 -8.35 -15.54 23.38
C TYR A 126 -8.63 -17.03 23.14
N LYS A 127 -9.17 -17.73 24.17
CA LYS A 127 -9.44 -19.16 24.04
C LYS A 127 -10.46 -19.45 22.93
N GLN A 128 -11.50 -18.62 22.81
CA GLN A 128 -12.52 -18.75 21.77
C GLN A 128 -11.96 -18.40 20.39
N MET A 129 -11.19 -17.33 20.29
CA MET A 129 -10.55 -16.92 19.05
C MET A 129 -9.61 -18.02 18.49
N PHE A 130 -8.75 -18.57 19.33
CA PHE A 130 -7.84 -19.63 18.91
C PHE A 130 -8.57 -20.95 18.63
N ALA A 131 -9.63 -21.27 19.41
CA ALA A 131 -10.45 -22.45 19.13
C ALA A 131 -11.15 -22.35 17.79
N GLN A 132 -11.69 -21.16 17.45
CA GLN A 132 -12.27 -20.90 16.15
C GLN A 132 -11.24 -21.04 15.03
N ALA A 133 -10.07 -20.41 15.15
CA ALA A 133 -9.00 -20.51 14.15
C ALA A 133 -8.57 -21.96 13.91
N VAL A 134 -8.43 -22.75 14.96
CA VAL A 134 -8.10 -24.20 14.84
C VAL A 134 -9.23 -24.98 14.19
N ALA A 135 -10.48 -24.67 14.51
CA ALA A 135 -11.64 -25.31 13.89
C ALA A 135 -11.71 -25.01 12.38
N GLU A 136 -11.49 -23.77 11.99
CA GLU A 136 -11.44 -23.37 10.57
C GLU A 136 -10.28 -24.04 9.83
N LEU A 137 -9.07 -24.08 10.39
CA LEU A 137 -7.91 -24.74 9.78
C LEU A 137 -8.08 -26.25 9.59
N ARG A 138 -8.92 -26.89 10.39
CA ARG A 138 -9.23 -28.34 10.27
C ARG A 138 -10.25 -28.66 9.20
N ARG A 139 -10.90 -27.67 8.64
CA ARG A 139 -11.86 -27.90 7.55
C ARG A 139 -11.11 -28.33 6.29
N PRO A 140 -11.60 -29.34 5.56
CA PRO A 140 -10.96 -29.83 4.33
C PRO A 140 -10.91 -28.77 3.21
N ASP A 141 -11.81 -27.81 3.24
CA ASP A 141 -11.97 -26.71 2.28
C ASP A 141 -11.30 -25.40 2.75
N CYS A 142 -10.53 -25.44 3.85
CA CYS A 142 -9.89 -24.24 4.38
C CYS A 142 -8.79 -23.73 3.45
N VAL A 143 -9.00 -22.52 2.94
CA VAL A 143 -7.99 -21.76 2.19
C VAL A 143 -7.49 -20.64 3.09
N TYR A 144 -6.19 -20.70 3.47
CA TYR A 144 -5.56 -19.74 4.37
C TYR A 144 -4.63 -18.76 3.64
N TRP A 145 -4.71 -18.71 2.32
CA TRP A 145 -4.00 -17.76 1.46
C TRP A 145 -4.97 -17.03 0.56
N PHE A 146 -4.61 -15.84 0.11
CA PHE A 146 -5.38 -15.10 -0.85
C PHE A 146 -5.21 -15.67 -2.26
N THR A 147 -6.32 -15.87 -2.94
CA THR A 147 -6.35 -16.24 -4.36
C THR A 147 -6.08 -15.02 -5.23
N SER A 148 -5.89 -15.22 -6.53
CA SER A 148 -5.74 -14.09 -7.47
C SER A 148 -6.99 -13.21 -7.55
N ASP A 149 -8.16 -13.74 -7.24
CA ASP A 149 -9.41 -12.98 -7.18
C ASP A 149 -9.46 -12.12 -5.92
N ASP A 150 -9.11 -12.69 -4.77
CA ASP A 150 -8.98 -11.97 -3.50
C ASP A 150 -7.95 -10.85 -3.62
N GLU A 151 -6.79 -11.09 -4.24
CA GLU A 151 -5.78 -10.08 -4.48
C GLU A 151 -6.32 -8.91 -5.32
N ARG A 152 -7.16 -9.18 -6.33
CA ARG A 152 -7.80 -8.14 -7.15
C ARG A 152 -8.81 -7.33 -6.35
N ASP A 153 -9.57 -7.98 -5.48
CA ASP A 153 -10.54 -7.32 -4.62
C ASP A 153 -9.86 -6.45 -3.57
N ILE A 154 -8.79 -6.95 -2.94
CA ILE A 154 -7.93 -6.17 -2.04
C ILE A 154 -7.36 -4.94 -2.77
N GLN A 155 -6.83 -5.10 -3.98
CA GLN A 155 -6.32 -3.97 -4.76
C GLN A 155 -7.41 -2.94 -5.07
N ARG A 156 -8.62 -3.38 -5.39
CA ARG A 156 -9.76 -2.50 -5.66
C ARG A 156 -10.16 -1.73 -4.39
N HIS A 157 -10.24 -2.42 -3.26
CA HIS A 157 -10.53 -1.81 -1.96
C HIS A 157 -9.47 -0.78 -1.58
N ASN A 158 -8.20 -1.10 -1.79
CA ASN A 158 -7.07 -0.26 -1.41
C ASN A 158 -6.86 0.97 -2.31
N GLN A 159 -7.58 1.11 -3.43
CA GLN A 159 -7.46 2.28 -4.31
C GLN A 159 -7.72 3.61 -3.58
N GLN A 160 -8.63 3.62 -2.64
CA GLN A 160 -8.98 4.82 -1.85
C GLN A 160 -7.89 5.22 -0.85
N TYR A 161 -7.00 4.30 -0.48
CA TYR A 161 -5.90 4.53 0.47
C TYR A 161 -4.55 4.75 -0.23
N GLN A 162 -4.53 4.86 -1.54
CA GLN A 162 -3.30 5.08 -2.30
C GLN A 162 -3.05 6.57 -2.50
N GLN A 163 -1.81 6.97 -2.31
CA GLN A 163 -1.34 8.30 -2.69
C GLN A 163 -1.51 8.50 -4.20
N GLU A 164 -1.89 9.69 -4.58
CA GLU A 164 -1.80 10.09 -5.98
C GLU A 164 -0.33 10.17 -6.39
N SER A 165 -0.01 9.67 -7.57
CA SER A 165 1.34 9.83 -8.10
C SER A 165 1.54 11.27 -8.57
N ALA A 166 2.79 11.75 -8.55
CA ALA A 166 3.10 13.08 -9.07
C ALA A 166 2.50 13.34 -10.48
N PRO A 167 2.55 12.39 -11.45
CA PRO A 167 1.84 12.56 -12.71
C PRO A 167 0.32 12.70 -12.59
N GLU A 168 -0.34 12.03 -11.65
CA GLU A 168 -1.79 12.15 -11.44
C GLU A 168 -2.15 13.53 -10.90
N MET A 169 -1.41 14.02 -9.90
CA MET A 169 -1.59 15.35 -9.31
C MET A 169 -1.44 16.44 -10.38
N ILE A 170 -0.33 16.43 -11.11
CA ILE A 170 -0.04 17.40 -12.17
C ILE A 170 -1.10 17.38 -13.27
N LEU A 171 -1.56 16.19 -13.66
CA LEU A 171 -2.64 16.07 -14.64
C LEU A 171 -3.95 16.67 -14.12
N SER A 172 -4.32 16.39 -12.88
CA SER A 172 -5.54 16.90 -12.27
C SER A 172 -5.52 18.42 -12.04
N GLU A 173 -4.32 18.98 -11.83
CA GLU A 173 -4.15 20.44 -11.72
C GLU A 173 -4.31 21.15 -13.06
N LEU A 174 -3.74 20.60 -14.14
CA LEU A 174 -3.71 21.27 -15.45
C LEU A 174 -4.91 20.95 -16.34
N PHE A 175 -5.53 19.80 -16.15
CA PHE A 175 -6.59 19.33 -17.03
C PHE A 175 -7.85 18.98 -16.25
N GLU A 176 -8.98 19.17 -16.88
CA GLU A 176 -10.26 18.63 -16.42
C GLU A 176 -10.94 17.81 -17.51
N PRO A 177 -11.54 16.66 -17.17
CA PRO A 177 -12.28 15.87 -18.13
C PRO A 177 -13.57 16.58 -18.54
N VAL A 178 -13.91 16.52 -19.83
CA VAL A 178 -15.14 17.11 -20.36
C VAL A 178 -16.04 16.04 -20.97
N ALA A 179 -17.35 16.16 -20.69
CA ALA A 179 -18.36 15.24 -21.21
C ALA A 179 -18.66 15.45 -22.71
N GLN A 180 -18.31 16.61 -23.25
CA GLN A 180 -18.60 16.99 -24.62
C GLN A 180 -17.54 16.43 -25.58
N HIS A 181 -17.98 15.62 -26.56
CA HIS A 181 -17.13 14.99 -27.56
C HIS A 181 -16.78 15.93 -28.73
N LYS A 182 -16.37 17.17 -28.45
CA LYS A 182 -15.95 18.11 -29.48
C LYS A 182 -14.47 17.92 -29.83
N LYS A 183 -14.10 18.12 -31.10
CA LYS A 183 -12.72 17.95 -31.58
C LYS A 183 -11.70 18.86 -30.88
N GLU A 184 -12.12 20.02 -30.43
CA GLU A 184 -11.29 21.00 -29.72
C GLU A 184 -10.76 20.50 -28.35
N TYR A 185 -11.43 19.48 -27.76
CA TYR A 185 -11.04 18.87 -26.49
C TYR A 185 -10.26 17.57 -26.65
N PHE A 186 -9.84 17.24 -27.88
CA PHE A 186 -9.07 16.02 -28.13
C PHE A 186 -7.61 16.18 -27.76
N TRP A 187 -7.16 15.37 -26.81
CA TRP A 187 -5.78 15.27 -26.42
C TRP A 187 -5.26 13.84 -26.60
N THR A 188 -4.09 13.71 -27.20
CA THR A 188 -3.32 12.46 -27.20
C THR A 188 -2.35 12.46 -26.02
N THR A 189 -1.87 11.31 -25.60
CA THR A 189 -0.85 11.23 -24.52
C THR A 189 0.40 12.06 -24.87
N THR A 190 0.79 12.10 -26.14
CA THR A 190 1.93 12.91 -26.61
C THR A 190 1.63 14.42 -26.55
N ALA A 191 0.39 14.82 -26.90
CA ALA A 191 -0.01 16.23 -26.81
C ALA A 191 -0.05 16.70 -25.34
N ILE A 192 -0.58 15.86 -24.44
CA ILE A 192 -0.57 16.11 -22.99
C ILE A 192 0.87 16.27 -22.49
N GLN A 193 1.78 15.36 -22.86
CA GLN A 193 3.18 15.45 -22.46
C GLN A 193 3.86 16.74 -22.94
N ARG A 194 3.58 17.17 -24.17
CA ARG A 194 4.10 18.45 -24.69
C ARG A 194 3.56 19.63 -23.93
N GLU A 195 2.31 19.59 -23.53
CA GLU A 195 1.70 20.66 -22.71
C GLU A 195 2.34 20.72 -21.33
N LEU A 196 2.51 19.57 -20.65
CA LEU A 196 3.21 19.49 -19.37
C LEU A 196 4.65 20.03 -19.46
N ALA A 197 5.34 19.80 -20.56
CA ALA A 197 6.71 20.31 -20.79
C ALA A 197 6.80 21.84 -20.88
N LYS A 198 5.69 22.55 -21.06
CA LYS A 198 5.67 24.02 -21.00
C LYS A 198 5.64 24.57 -19.58
N HIS A 199 5.14 23.76 -18.64
CA HIS A 199 4.89 24.15 -17.24
C HIS A 199 5.90 23.53 -16.26
N LEU A 200 6.62 22.48 -16.66
CA LEU A 200 7.53 21.74 -15.80
C LEU A 200 8.97 21.80 -16.29
N LYS A 201 9.93 21.64 -15.37
CA LYS A 201 11.32 21.42 -15.74
C LYS A 201 11.46 20.10 -16.47
N ALA A 202 12.36 19.99 -17.43
CA ALA A 202 12.53 18.80 -18.29
C ALA A 202 12.66 17.47 -17.52
N LYS A 203 13.29 17.49 -16.33
CA LYS A 203 13.48 16.32 -15.47
C LYS A 203 12.18 15.85 -14.78
N ASP A 204 11.22 16.75 -14.64
CA ASP A 204 9.97 16.52 -13.90
C ASP A 204 8.81 16.14 -14.85
N VAL A 205 9.03 16.21 -16.15
CA VAL A 205 8.03 15.80 -17.16
C VAL A 205 7.91 14.28 -17.20
N PRO A 206 6.72 13.72 -16.91
CA PRO A 206 6.52 12.27 -16.91
C PRO A 206 6.77 11.68 -18.29
N ASN A 207 7.37 10.50 -18.37
CA ASN A 207 7.48 9.76 -19.62
C ASN A 207 6.09 9.27 -20.07
N LEU A 208 5.96 8.90 -21.36
CA LEU A 208 4.67 8.50 -21.96
C LEU A 208 4.05 7.28 -21.27
N THR A 209 4.85 6.37 -20.74
CA THR A 209 4.37 5.18 -20.03
C THR A 209 3.73 5.56 -18.69
N ASN A 210 4.42 6.35 -17.88
CA ASN A 210 3.92 6.83 -16.59
C ASN A 210 2.69 7.71 -16.76
N LEU A 211 2.70 8.57 -17.78
CA LEU A 211 1.57 9.42 -18.13
C LEU A 211 0.35 8.59 -18.54
N GLY A 212 0.54 7.56 -19.36
CA GLY A 212 -0.53 6.66 -19.76
C GLY A 212 -1.11 5.85 -18.59
N MET A 213 -0.28 5.47 -17.61
CA MET A 213 -0.73 4.82 -16.38
C MET A 213 -1.53 5.77 -15.49
N ALA A 214 -1.05 7.00 -15.29
CA ALA A 214 -1.73 8.03 -14.53
C ALA A 214 -3.12 8.36 -15.10
N ILE A 215 -3.23 8.60 -16.41
CA ILE A 215 -4.51 8.87 -17.08
C ILE A 215 -5.48 7.68 -16.96
N LYS A 216 -4.97 6.45 -17.03
CA LYS A 216 -5.78 5.25 -16.83
C LYS A 216 -6.34 5.19 -15.41
N LYS A 217 -5.54 5.56 -14.41
CA LYS A 217 -5.90 5.56 -12.98
C LYS A 217 -6.93 6.65 -12.68
N LEU A 218 -6.77 7.84 -13.26
CA LEU A 218 -7.74 8.93 -13.18
C LEU A 218 -9.09 8.60 -13.85
N LYS A 219 -9.21 7.48 -14.56
CA LYS A 219 -10.44 7.01 -15.24
C LYS A 219 -11.03 8.04 -16.20
N TRP A 220 -10.19 8.90 -16.77
CA TRP A 220 -10.66 9.95 -17.69
C TRP A 220 -11.34 9.39 -18.94
N PRO A 221 -12.39 10.07 -19.47
CA PRO A 221 -13.11 9.64 -20.65
C PRO A 221 -12.17 9.52 -21.84
N ARG A 222 -12.18 8.38 -22.51
CA ARG A 222 -11.32 8.09 -23.64
C ARG A 222 -12.09 7.51 -24.82
N VAL A 223 -11.66 7.84 -26.02
CA VAL A 223 -12.07 7.17 -27.24
C VAL A 223 -10.92 6.34 -27.80
N LYS A 224 -11.19 5.09 -28.07
CA LYS A 224 -10.25 4.24 -28.82
C LYS A 224 -10.42 4.53 -30.31
N SER A 225 -9.39 5.09 -30.93
CA SER A 225 -9.23 5.07 -32.37
C SER A 225 -8.38 3.86 -32.78
N ARG A 226 -8.40 3.47 -34.04
CA ARG A 226 -7.60 2.37 -34.61
C ARG A 226 -6.09 2.58 -34.45
N TYR A 227 -5.66 3.85 -34.33
CA TYR A 227 -4.25 4.23 -34.36
C TYR A 227 -3.75 4.90 -33.08
N GLU A 228 -4.64 5.51 -32.28
CA GLU A 228 -4.24 6.26 -31.08
C GLU A 228 -5.33 6.30 -30.01
N ARG A 229 -4.92 6.59 -28.78
CA ARG A 229 -5.85 6.85 -27.68
C ARG A 229 -6.06 8.36 -27.57
N ARG A 230 -7.32 8.80 -27.53
CA ARG A 230 -7.71 10.20 -27.38
C ARG A 230 -8.52 10.38 -26.12
N TYR A 231 -8.27 11.48 -25.43
CA TYR A 231 -8.93 11.88 -24.20
C TYR A 231 -9.64 13.19 -24.43
N TYR A 232 -10.82 13.38 -23.83
CA TYR A 232 -11.57 14.63 -23.89
C TYR A 232 -11.25 15.46 -22.64
N LEU A 233 -10.38 16.44 -22.80
CA LEU A 233 -9.85 17.25 -21.73
C LEU A 233 -9.89 18.72 -22.09
N ARG A 234 -10.09 19.56 -21.07
CA ARG A 234 -9.93 21.01 -21.17
C ARG A 234 -8.80 21.43 -20.24
N LEU A 235 -7.96 22.36 -20.68
CA LEU A 235 -7.01 23.03 -19.80
C LEU A 235 -7.76 23.89 -18.79
N ARG A 236 -7.36 23.84 -17.54
CA ARG A 236 -7.84 24.76 -16.51
C ARG A 236 -7.16 26.10 -16.69
N ASN A 237 -7.95 27.16 -16.85
CA ASN A 237 -7.43 28.51 -17.07
C ASN A 237 -6.71 29.10 -15.84
N ASP A 238 -6.92 28.52 -14.66
CA ASP A 238 -6.34 28.97 -13.37
C ASP A 238 -5.08 28.20 -12.98
N GLY A 239 -4.60 27.29 -13.84
CA GLY A 239 -3.44 26.42 -13.58
C GLY A 239 -2.10 27.14 -13.76
N ILE A 240 -1.84 28.15 -12.93
CA ILE A 240 -0.47 28.57 -12.66
C ILE A 240 0.03 27.63 -11.56
N LEU A 241 0.83 26.64 -11.94
CA LEU A 241 1.63 25.89 -10.98
C LEU A 241 2.46 26.92 -10.21
N SER A 242 2.05 27.22 -8.97
CA SER A 242 2.86 28.02 -8.06
C SER A 242 4.18 27.24 -7.85
N ALA A 243 5.24 27.81 -8.35
CA ALA A 243 6.60 27.31 -8.32
C ALA A 243 7.15 27.15 -6.89
#